data_d247481caded4cedb7625b0dc6aa2f2f
#
_entry.id   d247481caded4cedb7625b0dc6aa2f2f
#
_cell.length_a   1.000
_cell.length_b   1.000
_cell.length_c   1.000
_cell.angle_alpha   90.00
_cell.angle_beta   90.00
_cell.angle_gamma   90.00
#
_symmetry.space_group_name_H-M   'P 1'
#
loop_
_entity.id
_entity.type
_entity.pdbx_description
1 polymer ?
#
loop_
_entity_poly.entity_id
_entity_poly.type
_entity_poly.pdbx_seq_one_letter_code
_entity_poly.pdbx_strand_id
1 'polypeptide(L)'
;IAFPLFFTNVFGLTFADTATLMLIARLFDVFTDPLMGSLADRTQSRWGTYRPWLIFGAVPFGLIFALLLYTPDMGYAGKRIYAYTLYLLMMAVYTMVNVPYGSLLGVMTENDNEKNQFSSFRMVGAYAMGFVTLLSFPYLQKMVGGTEAHQYAVLGAGFGVVAAVMTLACGLMTKERLKPVRAEKFSFKQFADLVKNKPWIYLTLIGVCTNFFNGFRYAVAGYMLTYCLGGEITISGLIINYTVFMTFGELTCMIFGGLSPKFTEIVGSKSKAFIVAAIICAVFSVAFFFVPMDSAYIWVMVALVVLTSVGIGLYSPLLWSMYADVADYATEKNGSSSTGLIFSSGTMSQKFGTAISGSLVALFLGLAGASMTTDDMGNTIVDPASITDSVLTMIWSLF
;
A
#
# COMPACT_ATOMS: atom_id res chain seq x y z
N ILE A 1 -8.63 -3.88 4.53
CA ILE A 1 -9.94 -4.10 3.87
C ILE A 1 -9.67 -4.26 2.39
N ALA A 2 -10.09 -5.39 1.83
CA ALA A 2 -10.07 -5.60 0.39
C ALA A 2 -11.33 -4.94 -0.22
N PHE A 3 -11.22 -3.71 -0.68
CA PHE A 3 -12.35 -2.97 -1.26
C PHE A 3 -13.10 -3.72 -2.36
N PRO A 4 -12.44 -4.44 -3.29
CA PRO A 4 -13.17 -5.23 -4.28
C PRO A 4 -14.16 -6.21 -3.65
N LEU A 5 -13.72 -6.98 -2.65
CA LEU A 5 -14.56 -7.94 -1.93
C LEU A 5 -15.70 -7.25 -1.17
N PHE A 6 -15.43 -6.10 -0.56
CA PHE A 6 -16.50 -5.33 0.09
C PHE A 6 -17.57 -4.88 -0.91
N PHE A 7 -17.15 -4.31 -2.04
CA PHE A 7 -18.11 -3.81 -3.04
C PHE A 7 -18.93 -4.92 -3.69
N THR A 8 -18.36 -6.08 -3.92
CA THR A 8 -19.09 -7.22 -4.49
C THR A 8 -19.96 -7.94 -3.47
N ASN A 9 -19.37 -8.39 -2.37
CA ASN A 9 -20.02 -9.33 -1.45
C ASN A 9 -20.95 -8.64 -0.45
N VAL A 10 -20.57 -7.43 0.02
CA VAL A 10 -21.32 -6.73 1.07
C VAL A 10 -22.18 -5.61 0.50
N PHE A 11 -21.61 -4.81 -0.38
CA PHE A 11 -22.29 -3.67 -0.96
C PHE A 11 -23.26 -4.08 -2.10
N GLY A 12 -22.97 -5.19 -2.80
CA GLY A 12 -23.81 -5.79 -3.84
C GLY A 12 -23.65 -5.14 -5.22
N LEU A 13 -22.47 -4.63 -5.58
CA LEU A 13 -22.13 -4.24 -6.94
C LEU A 13 -21.78 -5.45 -7.79
N THR A 14 -22.05 -5.37 -9.08
CA THR A 14 -21.55 -6.37 -10.05
C THR A 14 -20.03 -6.31 -10.16
N PHE A 15 -19.40 -7.42 -10.58
CA PHE A 15 -17.97 -7.45 -10.84
C PHE A 15 -17.53 -6.45 -11.91
N ALA A 16 -18.33 -6.31 -12.97
CA ALA A 16 -18.08 -5.36 -14.04
C ALA A 16 -18.06 -3.91 -13.53
N ASP A 17 -19.03 -3.53 -12.68
CA ASP A 17 -19.08 -2.21 -12.07
C ASP A 17 -17.92 -2.01 -11.08
N THR A 18 -17.58 -3.02 -10.28
CA THR A 18 -16.45 -2.96 -9.35
C THR A 18 -15.12 -2.84 -10.09
N ALA A 19 -14.90 -3.62 -11.14
CA ALA A 19 -13.68 -3.53 -11.96
C ALA A 19 -13.57 -2.16 -12.65
N THR A 20 -14.68 -1.65 -13.18
CA THR A 20 -14.75 -0.33 -13.80
C THR A 20 -14.43 0.77 -12.79
N LEU A 21 -15.00 0.70 -11.58
CA LEU A 21 -14.73 1.63 -10.48
C LEU A 21 -13.24 1.65 -10.13
N MET A 22 -12.62 0.47 -9.97
CA MET A 22 -11.20 0.36 -9.67
C MET A 22 -10.32 0.94 -10.78
N LEU A 23 -10.66 0.69 -12.05
CA LEU A 23 -9.94 1.24 -13.20
C LEU A 23 -10.05 2.78 -13.25
N ILE A 24 -11.25 3.32 -13.12
CA ILE A 24 -11.49 4.77 -13.12
C ILE A 24 -10.69 5.43 -11.97
N ALA A 25 -10.69 4.82 -10.79
CA ALA A 25 -9.93 5.33 -9.65
C ALA A 25 -8.42 5.36 -9.93
N ARG A 26 -7.85 4.36 -10.61
CA ARG A 26 -6.45 4.36 -11.00
C ARG A 26 -6.11 5.45 -12.02
N LEU A 27 -6.98 5.65 -12.99
CA LEU A 27 -6.81 6.74 -13.95
C LEU A 27 -6.93 8.11 -13.26
N PHE A 28 -7.84 8.25 -12.30
CA PHE A 28 -7.99 9.45 -11.50
C PHE A 28 -6.74 9.77 -10.68
N ASP A 29 -6.11 8.76 -10.06
CA ASP A 29 -4.88 8.90 -9.29
C ASP A 29 -3.71 9.44 -10.13
N VAL A 30 -3.61 9.07 -11.42
CA VAL A 30 -2.55 9.57 -12.34
C VAL A 30 -2.53 11.09 -12.41
N PHE A 31 -3.70 11.71 -12.35
CA PHE A 31 -3.84 13.16 -12.44
C PHE A 31 -3.82 13.83 -11.07
N THR A 32 -4.47 13.23 -10.08
CA THR A 32 -4.65 13.85 -8.76
C THR A 32 -3.37 13.81 -7.92
N ASP A 33 -2.52 12.78 -8.02
CA ASP A 33 -1.30 12.69 -7.23
C ASP A 33 -0.28 13.81 -7.61
N PRO A 34 0.08 14.03 -8.89
CA PRO A 34 0.97 15.14 -9.27
C PRO A 34 0.34 16.51 -9.03
N LEU A 35 -0.98 16.64 -9.27
CA LEU A 35 -1.70 17.89 -9.01
C LEU A 35 -1.61 18.26 -7.53
N MET A 36 -1.87 17.28 -6.63
CA MET A 36 -1.80 17.49 -5.20
C MET A 36 -0.38 17.81 -4.73
N GLY A 37 0.64 17.10 -5.25
CA GLY A 37 2.04 17.42 -4.97
C GLY A 37 2.39 18.86 -5.31
N SER A 38 2.01 19.30 -6.50
CA SER A 38 2.21 20.66 -6.97
C SER A 38 1.42 21.71 -6.17
N LEU A 39 0.21 21.37 -5.73
CA LEU A 39 -0.63 22.26 -4.91
C LEU A 39 -0.06 22.39 -3.49
N ALA A 40 0.41 21.28 -2.94
CA ALA A 40 1.03 21.26 -1.61
C ALA A 40 2.31 22.09 -1.58
N ASP A 41 3.19 21.98 -2.57
CA ASP A 41 4.44 22.76 -2.66
C ASP A 41 4.21 24.28 -2.69
N ARG A 42 3.02 24.72 -3.08
CA ARG A 42 2.65 26.14 -3.16
C ARG A 42 1.89 26.66 -1.98
N THR A 43 1.42 25.79 -1.15
CA THR A 43 0.64 26.17 0.02
C THR A 43 1.52 26.94 1.00
N GLN A 44 1.06 28.11 1.39
CA GLN A 44 1.69 28.92 2.43
C GLN A 44 0.66 29.26 3.47
N SER A 45 0.89 28.82 4.69
CA SER A 45 0.02 29.10 5.80
C SER A 45 0.80 29.36 7.09
N ARG A 46 0.11 29.85 8.11
CA ARG A 46 0.68 30.01 9.46
C ARG A 46 1.10 28.68 10.09
N TRP A 47 0.60 27.54 9.60
CA TRP A 47 0.92 26.20 10.09
C TRP A 47 2.03 25.51 9.25
N GLY A 48 2.49 26.10 8.16
CA GLY A 48 3.49 25.55 7.25
C GLY A 48 2.94 25.31 5.86
N THR A 49 3.65 24.51 5.09
CA THR A 49 3.36 24.18 3.68
C THR A 49 2.50 22.90 3.58
N TYR A 50 2.89 21.84 4.27
CA TYR A 50 2.25 20.51 4.16
C TYR A 50 1.29 20.19 5.31
N ARG A 51 1.58 20.68 6.53
CA ARG A 51 0.77 20.45 7.73
C ARG A 51 -0.71 20.87 7.61
N PRO A 52 -1.08 21.98 6.96
CA PRO A 52 -2.47 22.36 6.80
C PRO A 52 -3.32 21.29 6.13
N TRP A 53 -2.76 20.58 5.15
CA TRP A 53 -3.43 19.52 4.41
C TRP A 53 -3.78 18.32 5.30
N LEU A 54 -2.92 18.00 6.28
CA LEU A 54 -3.19 16.96 7.28
C LEU A 54 -4.25 17.45 8.29
N ILE A 55 -4.10 18.67 8.78
CA ILE A 55 -5.01 19.23 9.81
C ILE A 55 -6.43 19.34 9.27
N PHE A 56 -6.60 19.95 8.10
CA PHE A 56 -7.93 20.15 7.52
C PHE A 56 -8.46 18.92 6.78
N GLY A 57 -7.56 18.06 6.27
CA GLY A 57 -7.91 16.82 5.59
C GLY A 57 -8.31 15.69 6.53
N ALA A 58 -7.94 15.75 7.81
CA ALA A 58 -8.17 14.67 8.79
C ALA A 58 -9.65 14.32 8.94
N VAL A 59 -10.51 15.32 9.15
CA VAL A 59 -11.95 15.11 9.36
C VAL A 59 -12.64 14.63 8.08
N PRO A 60 -12.47 15.26 6.91
CA PRO A 60 -13.00 14.73 5.65
C PRO A 60 -12.53 13.29 5.36
N PHE A 61 -11.26 12.98 5.65
CA PHE A 61 -10.71 11.65 5.42
C PHE A 61 -11.43 10.58 6.24
N GLY A 62 -11.59 10.78 7.56
CA GLY A 62 -12.28 9.83 8.41
C GLY A 62 -13.79 9.73 8.11
N LEU A 63 -14.43 10.86 7.80
CA LEU A 63 -15.86 10.90 7.47
C LEU A 63 -16.15 10.14 6.16
N ILE A 64 -15.39 10.41 5.10
CA ILE A 64 -15.59 9.76 3.80
C ILE A 64 -15.26 8.28 3.90
N PHE A 65 -14.24 7.89 4.68
CA PHE A 65 -13.94 6.49 4.94
C PHE A 65 -15.11 5.77 5.63
N ALA A 66 -15.71 6.38 6.64
CA ALA A 66 -16.88 5.84 7.32
C ALA A 66 -18.10 5.70 6.39
N LEU A 67 -18.37 6.73 5.58
CA LEU A 67 -19.46 6.72 4.60
C LEU A 67 -19.24 5.68 3.51
N LEU A 68 -18.00 5.47 3.07
CA LEU A 68 -17.66 4.50 2.02
C LEU A 68 -18.00 3.06 2.43
N LEU A 69 -17.84 2.74 3.72
CA LEU A 69 -18.15 1.40 4.27
C LEU A 69 -19.60 1.26 4.77
N TYR A 70 -20.39 2.31 4.67
CA TYR A 70 -21.82 2.26 4.92
C TYR A 70 -22.56 1.82 3.66
N THR A 71 -23.42 0.80 3.79
CA THR A 71 -24.24 0.28 2.69
C THR A 71 -25.67 0.81 2.81
N PRO A 72 -26.05 1.85 2.06
CA PRO A 72 -27.38 2.42 2.13
C PRO A 72 -28.42 1.49 1.48
N ASP A 73 -29.64 1.52 2.03
CA ASP A 73 -30.78 0.81 1.43
C ASP A 73 -31.38 1.64 0.29
N MET A 74 -30.94 1.34 -0.94
CA MET A 74 -31.40 2.01 -2.16
C MET A 74 -31.30 1.05 -3.36
N GLY A 75 -32.02 1.38 -4.43
CA GLY A 75 -31.97 0.58 -5.66
C GLY A 75 -30.56 0.53 -6.27
N TYR A 76 -30.31 -0.48 -7.11
CA TYR A 76 -28.97 -0.76 -7.67
C TYR A 76 -28.30 0.47 -8.33
N ALA A 77 -29.05 1.24 -9.12
CA ALA A 77 -28.52 2.45 -9.77
C ALA A 77 -28.05 3.49 -8.73
N GLY A 78 -28.79 3.65 -7.63
CA GLY A 78 -28.42 4.54 -6.54
C GLY A 78 -27.17 4.05 -5.81
N LYS A 79 -27.10 2.75 -5.50
CA LYS A 79 -25.91 2.11 -4.92
C LYS A 79 -24.67 2.33 -5.78
N ARG A 80 -24.79 2.13 -7.09
CA ARG A 80 -23.69 2.33 -8.03
C ARG A 80 -23.18 3.78 -8.01
N ILE A 81 -24.08 4.76 -8.12
CA ILE A 81 -23.70 6.18 -8.08
C ILE A 81 -23.03 6.52 -6.74
N TYR A 82 -23.59 6.06 -5.63
CA TYR A 82 -23.05 6.27 -4.28
C TYR A 82 -21.63 5.71 -4.16
N ALA A 83 -21.42 4.44 -4.54
CA ALA A 83 -20.12 3.80 -4.48
C ALA A 83 -19.06 4.52 -5.33
N TYR A 84 -19.40 4.86 -6.58
CA TYR A 84 -18.50 5.57 -7.49
C TYR A 84 -18.13 6.96 -6.94
N THR A 85 -19.11 7.72 -6.47
CA THR A 85 -18.88 9.06 -5.93
C THR A 85 -18.02 9.02 -4.68
N LEU A 86 -18.36 8.17 -3.71
CA LEU A 86 -17.61 8.10 -2.46
C LEU A 86 -16.23 7.48 -2.63
N TYR A 87 -16.06 6.50 -3.50
CA TYR A 87 -14.75 5.91 -3.72
C TYR A 87 -13.80 6.89 -4.40
N LEU A 88 -14.25 7.61 -5.43
CA LEU A 88 -13.44 8.65 -6.07
C LEU A 88 -13.14 9.82 -5.11
N LEU A 89 -14.12 10.23 -4.31
CA LEU A 89 -13.92 11.25 -3.28
C LEU A 89 -12.92 10.76 -2.21
N MET A 90 -12.99 9.49 -1.81
CA MET A 90 -12.03 8.87 -0.91
C MET A 90 -10.62 8.90 -1.49
N MET A 91 -10.45 8.56 -2.78
CA MET A 91 -9.15 8.63 -3.46
C MET A 91 -8.61 10.06 -3.47
N ALA A 92 -9.46 11.05 -3.78
CA ALA A 92 -9.07 12.47 -3.76
C ALA A 92 -8.60 12.93 -2.38
N VAL A 93 -9.37 12.63 -1.33
CA VAL A 93 -9.03 13.03 0.04
C VAL A 93 -7.84 12.22 0.59
N TYR A 94 -7.74 10.95 0.24
CA TYR A 94 -6.55 10.15 0.56
C TYR A 94 -5.28 10.78 -0.06
N THR A 95 -5.32 11.14 -1.33
CA THR A 95 -4.21 11.81 -2.01
C THR A 95 -3.89 13.18 -1.38
N MET A 96 -4.95 13.95 -1.01
CA MET A 96 -4.82 15.25 -0.34
C MET A 96 -4.09 15.16 1.01
N VAL A 97 -4.23 14.04 1.72
CA VAL A 97 -3.55 13.80 3.00
C VAL A 97 -2.21 13.10 2.80
N ASN A 98 -2.17 12.05 1.98
CA ASN A 98 -1.02 11.15 1.89
C ASN A 98 0.20 11.79 1.17
N VAL A 99 -0.02 12.61 0.14
CA VAL A 99 1.08 13.27 -0.58
C VAL A 99 1.77 14.31 0.32
N PRO A 100 1.07 15.25 0.98
CA PRO A 100 1.71 16.15 1.95
C PRO A 100 2.32 15.42 3.16
N TYR A 101 1.72 14.34 3.64
CA TYR A 101 2.29 13.50 4.69
C TYR A 101 3.65 12.92 4.29
N GLY A 102 3.77 12.41 3.06
CA GLY A 102 5.05 11.98 2.52
C GLY A 102 6.06 13.12 2.44
N SER A 103 5.63 14.27 1.92
CA SER A 103 6.47 15.45 1.68
C SER A 103 6.98 16.11 2.96
N LEU A 104 6.31 15.94 4.10
CA LEU A 104 6.77 16.40 5.40
C LEU A 104 8.17 15.91 5.72
N LEU A 105 8.52 14.67 5.31
CA LEU A 105 9.85 14.12 5.54
C LEU A 105 10.97 15.02 4.98
N GLY A 106 10.75 15.62 3.81
CA GLY A 106 11.72 16.51 3.15
C GLY A 106 11.90 17.87 3.83
N VAL A 107 11.00 18.28 4.72
CA VAL A 107 11.03 19.61 5.38
C VAL A 107 11.19 19.53 6.90
N MET A 108 11.30 18.33 7.46
CA MET A 108 11.49 18.13 8.91
C MET A 108 12.94 18.30 9.34
N THR A 109 13.90 17.93 8.48
CA THR A 109 15.34 17.98 8.81
C THR A 109 16.20 17.98 7.53
N GLU A 110 17.40 18.58 7.63
CA GLU A 110 18.45 18.47 6.61
C GLU A 110 19.35 17.25 6.82
N ASN A 111 19.34 16.67 8.02
CA ASN A 111 20.21 15.57 8.38
C ASN A 111 19.74 14.25 7.77
N ASP A 112 20.58 13.62 6.95
CA ASP A 112 20.28 12.37 6.25
C ASP A 112 20.00 11.19 7.18
N ASN A 113 20.68 11.13 8.34
CA ASN A 113 20.43 10.09 9.33
C ASN A 113 19.07 10.27 10.00
N GLU A 114 18.68 11.52 10.31
CA GLU A 114 17.35 11.81 10.84
C GLU A 114 16.25 11.50 9.82
N LYS A 115 16.45 11.84 8.52
CA LYS A 115 15.50 11.47 7.45
C LYS A 115 15.29 9.96 7.41
N ASN A 116 16.38 9.17 7.53
CA ASN A 116 16.30 7.72 7.55
C ASN A 116 15.55 7.20 8.79
N GLN A 117 15.80 7.79 9.97
CA GLN A 117 15.08 7.45 11.21
C GLN A 117 13.59 7.79 11.11
N PHE A 118 13.20 8.97 10.64
CA PHE A 118 11.80 9.35 10.48
C PHE A 118 11.09 8.46 9.47
N SER A 119 11.74 8.11 8.36
CA SER A 119 11.22 7.16 7.38
C SER A 119 11.03 5.77 8.00
N SER A 120 11.97 5.34 8.84
CA SER A 120 11.89 4.07 9.58
C SER A 120 10.69 4.06 10.53
N PHE A 121 10.52 5.07 11.38
CA PHE A 121 9.36 5.17 12.27
C PHE A 121 8.02 5.18 11.51
N ARG A 122 7.99 5.87 10.35
CA ARG A 122 6.83 5.87 9.47
C ARG A 122 6.47 4.46 9.00
N MET A 123 7.46 3.68 8.54
CA MET A 123 7.24 2.31 8.07
C MET A 123 6.89 1.36 9.21
N VAL A 124 7.56 1.48 10.37
CA VAL A 124 7.20 0.72 11.58
C VAL A 124 5.73 0.96 11.95
N GLY A 125 5.28 2.22 11.95
CA GLY A 125 3.89 2.56 12.21
C GLY A 125 2.93 1.96 11.18
N ALA A 126 3.27 1.97 9.90
CA ALA A 126 2.47 1.39 8.83
C ALA A 126 2.33 -0.14 8.97
N TYR A 127 3.44 -0.84 9.20
CA TYR A 127 3.44 -2.30 9.42
C TYR A 127 2.75 -2.69 10.73
N ALA A 128 2.98 -1.93 11.82
CA ALA A 128 2.30 -2.16 13.10
C ALA A 128 0.77 -2.03 12.94
N MET A 129 0.31 -1.02 12.22
CA MET A 129 -1.14 -0.84 11.98
C MET A 129 -1.70 -1.92 11.05
N GLY A 130 -0.93 -2.35 10.05
CA GLY A 130 -1.26 -3.50 9.20
C GLY A 130 -1.43 -4.77 10.03
N PHE A 131 -0.45 -5.09 10.86
CA PHE A 131 -0.46 -6.21 11.79
C PHE A 131 -1.68 -6.18 12.74
N VAL A 132 -1.90 -5.06 13.42
CA VAL A 132 -3.03 -4.90 14.35
C VAL A 132 -4.36 -5.06 13.62
N THR A 133 -4.52 -4.42 12.46
CA THR A 133 -5.76 -4.51 11.68
C THR A 133 -6.02 -5.94 11.20
N LEU A 134 -4.99 -6.62 10.70
CA LEU A 134 -5.11 -7.98 10.17
C LEU A 134 -5.57 -8.96 11.26
N LEU A 135 -5.02 -8.86 12.46
CA LEU A 135 -5.40 -9.71 13.60
C LEU A 135 -6.72 -9.31 14.23
N SER A 136 -6.98 -8.02 14.41
CA SER A 136 -8.16 -7.56 15.17
C SER A 136 -9.45 -7.58 14.37
N PHE A 137 -9.39 -7.38 13.04
CA PHE A 137 -10.58 -7.20 12.22
C PHE A 137 -11.60 -8.34 12.33
N PRO A 138 -11.22 -9.65 12.23
CA PRO A 138 -12.17 -10.74 12.37
C PRO A 138 -12.82 -10.83 13.78
N TYR A 139 -12.05 -10.49 14.82
CA TYR A 139 -12.58 -10.47 16.19
C TYR A 139 -13.54 -9.29 16.39
N LEU A 140 -13.21 -8.12 15.87
CA LEU A 140 -14.08 -6.96 15.93
C LEU A 140 -15.38 -7.18 15.17
N GLN A 141 -15.35 -7.85 14.00
CA GLN A 141 -16.56 -8.24 13.29
C GLN A 141 -17.47 -9.13 14.14
N LYS A 142 -16.90 -10.15 14.82
CA LYS A 142 -17.66 -11.02 15.72
C LYS A 142 -18.25 -10.27 16.93
N MET A 143 -17.49 -9.30 17.48
CA MET A 143 -17.97 -8.47 18.60
C MET A 143 -19.12 -7.54 18.22
N VAL A 144 -19.06 -6.94 17.03
CA VAL A 144 -20.14 -6.06 16.52
C VAL A 144 -21.39 -6.88 16.24
N GLY A 145 -21.25 -8.11 15.68
CA GLY A 145 -22.40 -8.97 15.34
C GLY A 145 -23.29 -8.38 14.24
N GLY A 146 -24.45 -8.96 14.03
CA GLY A 146 -25.40 -8.54 13.02
C GLY A 146 -25.00 -8.93 11.60
N THR A 147 -25.53 -8.21 10.60
CA THR A 147 -25.21 -8.45 9.19
C THR A 147 -23.82 -7.95 8.85
N GLU A 148 -23.19 -8.51 7.82
CA GLU A 148 -21.87 -8.04 7.34
C GLU A 148 -21.89 -6.54 7.01
N ALA A 149 -22.95 -6.05 6.35
CA ALA A 149 -23.10 -4.63 6.05
C ALA A 149 -23.08 -3.76 7.33
N HIS A 150 -23.75 -4.22 8.40
CA HIS A 150 -23.72 -3.53 9.70
C HIS A 150 -22.32 -3.55 10.31
N GLN A 151 -21.63 -4.70 10.28
CA GLN A 151 -20.27 -4.83 10.80
C GLN A 151 -19.30 -3.88 10.07
N TYR A 152 -19.34 -3.84 8.75
CA TYR A 152 -18.51 -2.93 7.96
C TYR A 152 -18.82 -1.46 8.24
N ALA A 153 -20.09 -1.10 8.40
CA ALA A 153 -20.49 0.28 8.72
C ALA A 153 -19.96 0.73 10.08
N VAL A 154 -20.14 -0.10 11.14
CA VAL A 154 -19.66 0.21 12.50
C VAL A 154 -18.15 0.27 12.55
N LEU A 155 -17.46 -0.74 11.98
CA LEU A 155 -16.01 -0.77 11.94
C LEU A 155 -15.44 0.35 11.06
N GLY A 156 -16.10 0.66 9.96
CA GLY A 156 -15.75 1.79 9.09
C GLY A 156 -15.80 3.12 9.83
N ALA A 157 -16.84 3.34 10.62
CA ALA A 157 -16.95 4.53 11.46
C ALA A 157 -15.83 4.56 12.54
N GLY A 158 -15.58 3.45 13.22
CA GLY A 158 -14.52 3.34 14.22
C GLY A 158 -13.13 3.60 13.64
N PHE A 159 -12.77 2.92 12.57
CA PHE A 159 -11.49 3.14 11.89
C PHE A 159 -11.39 4.52 11.25
N GLY A 160 -12.50 5.08 10.76
CA GLY A 160 -12.57 6.45 10.26
C GLY A 160 -12.23 7.48 11.34
N VAL A 161 -12.77 7.33 12.56
CA VAL A 161 -12.41 8.17 13.70
C VAL A 161 -10.93 8.02 14.05
N VAL A 162 -10.41 6.79 14.14
CA VAL A 162 -9.00 6.54 14.42
C VAL A 162 -8.11 7.20 13.36
N ALA A 163 -8.45 7.04 12.08
CA ALA A 163 -7.71 7.65 10.98
C ALA A 163 -7.71 9.17 11.04
N ALA A 164 -8.87 9.79 11.34
CA ALA A 164 -8.98 11.23 11.50
C ALA A 164 -8.14 11.74 12.68
N VAL A 165 -8.22 11.09 13.85
CA VAL A 165 -7.46 11.46 15.05
C VAL A 165 -5.96 11.33 14.81
N MET A 166 -5.51 10.22 14.24
CA MET A 166 -4.08 9.99 13.96
C MET A 166 -3.53 10.97 12.92
N THR A 167 -4.30 11.26 11.87
CA THR A 167 -3.92 12.24 10.85
C THR A 167 -3.85 13.66 11.43
N LEU A 168 -4.84 14.04 12.24
CA LEU A 168 -4.86 15.32 12.93
C LEU A 168 -3.69 15.45 13.92
N ALA A 169 -3.45 14.43 14.73
CA ALA A 169 -2.31 14.37 15.65
C ALA A 169 -0.98 14.53 14.90
N CYS A 170 -0.81 13.82 13.78
CA CYS A 170 0.37 13.98 12.92
C CYS A 170 0.54 15.43 12.46
N GLY A 171 -0.52 16.07 11.95
CA GLY A 171 -0.47 17.46 11.49
C GLY A 171 -0.18 18.47 12.62
N LEU A 172 -0.65 18.21 13.84
CA LEU A 172 -0.45 19.11 14.99
C LEU A 172 0.92 18.91 15.67
N MET A 173 1.36 17.67 15.81
CA MET A 173 2.60 17.34 16.55
C MET A 173 3.87 17.50 15.72
N THR A 174 3.80 17.35 14.40
CA THR A 174 4.96 17.56 13.51
C THR A 174 5.27 19.05 13.36
N LYS A 175 6.55 19.36 13.09
CA LYS A 175 7.01 20.73 12.82
C LYS A 175 7.81 20.74 11.53
N GLU A 176 7.45 21.64 10.63
CA GLU A 176 8.26 21.97 9.45
C GLU A 176 9.40 22.89 9.91
N ARG A 177 10.63 22.38 9.90
CA ARG A 177 11.82 23.14 10.31
C ARG A 177 12.44 23.89 9.15
N LEU A 178 12.30 23.33 7.94
CA LEU A 178 12.81 23.91 6.71
C LEU A 178 11.66 24.60 6.00
N LYS A 179 11.96 25.80 5.47
CA LYS A 179 11.02 26.50 4.58
C LYS A 179 11.39 26.13 3.15
N PRO A 180 10.54 25.39 2.43
CA PRO A 180 10.84 25.05 1.04
C PRO A 180 10.98 26.34 0.22
N VAL A 181 11.97 26.36 -0.66
CA VAL A 181 12.16 27.45 -1.62
C VAL A 181 10.93 27.48 -2.52
N ARG A 182 10.27 28.64 -2.58
CA ARG A 182 8.96 28.82 -3.24
C ARG A 182 8.99 28.31 -4.68
N ALA A 183 8.14 27.34 -4.99
CA ALA A 183 7.83 27.03 -6.37
C ALA A 183 7.02 28.19 -6.98
N GLU A 184 7.57 28.86 -7.99
CA GLU A 184 6.84 29.85 -8.78
C GLU A 184 5.64 29.22 -9.48
N LYS A 185 4.93 29.91 -10.34
CA LYS A 185 3.67 29.46 -10.98
C LYS A 185 3.72 28.01 -11.48
N PHE A 186 2.57 27.30 -11.46
CA PHE A 186 2.44 25.95 -12.06
C PHE A 186 2.92 25.98 -13.50
N SER A 187 3.93 25.21 -13.78
CA SER A 187 4.44 25.09 -15.12
C SER A 187 4.59 23.60 -15.44
N PHE A 188 4.03 23.19 -16.55
CA PHE A 188 4.35 21.90 -17.16
C PHE A 188 5.87 21.72 -17.34
N LYS A 189 6.62 22.81 -17.36
CA LYS A 189 8.08 22.81 -17.39
C LYS A 189 8.68 22.13 -16.16
N GLN A 190 8.13 22.33 -14.94
CA GLN A 190 8.60 21.66 -13.72
C GLN A 190 8.46 20.14 -13.82
N PHE A 191 7.34 19.67 -14.39
CA PHE A 191 7.13 18.26 -14.65
C PHE A 191 8.10 17.73 -15.73
N ALA A 192 8.30 18.49 -16.80
CA ALA A 192 9.26 18.15 -17.85
C ALA A 192 10.71 18.13 -17.34
N ASP A 193 11.06 19.00 -16.41
CA ASP A 193 12.39 19.03 -15.79
C ASP A 193 12.60 17.84 -14.83
N LEU A 194 11.54 17.36 -14.17
CA LEU A 194 11.60 16.12 -13.39
C LEU A 194 11.83 14.89 -14.27
N VAL A 195 11.17 14.81 -15.43
CA VAL A 195 11.38 13.72 -16.39
C VAL A 195 12.82 13.69 -16.93
N LYS A 196 13.55 14.82 -16.87
CA LYS A 196 14.98 14.89 -17.20
C LYS A 196 15.90 14.55 -16.02
N ASN A 197 15.36 14.45 -14.80
CA ASN A 197 16.11 14.14 -13.59
C ASN A 197 16.33 12.64 -13.49
N LYS A 198 17.51 12.15 -13.89
CA LYS A 198 17.85 10.72 -13.87
C LYS A 198 17.66 10.05 -12.49
N PRO A 199 18.15 10.61 -11.37
CA PRO A 199 17.89 10.07 -10.03
C PRO A 199 16.41 9.86 -9.74
N TRP A 200 15.55 10.80 -10.12
CA TRP A 200 14.10 10.69 -9.95
C TRP A 200 13.50 9.55 -10.79
N ILE A 201 13.92 9.42 -12.07
CA ILE A 201 13.43 8.34 -12.95
C ILE A 201 13.79 6.97 -12.36
N TYR A 202 15.06 6.77 -11.98
CA TYR A 202 15.51 5.49 -11.42
C TYR A 202 14.80 5.18 -10.12
N LEU A 203 14.65 6.16 -9.22
CA LEU A 203 13.96 5.94 -7.94
C LEU A 203 12.47 5.63 -8.12
N THR A 204 11.80 6.28 -9.08
CA THR A 204 10.40 6.01 -9.43
C THR A 204 10.24 4.59 -9.98
N LEU A 205 11.13 4.16 -10.88
CA LEU A 205 11.13 2.79 -11.41
C LEU A 205 11.38 1.76 -10.30
N ILE A 206 12.36 1.99 -9.44
CA ILE A 206 12.61 1.15 -8.26
C ILE A 206 11.35 1.07 -7.38
N GLY A 207 10.70 2.21 -7.15
CA GLY A 207 9.44 2.27 -6.41
C GLY A 207 8.33 1.44 -7.04
N VAL A 208 8.16 1.48 -8.37
CA VAL A 208 7.21 0.63 -9.09
C VAL A 208 7.57 -0.85 -8.93
N CYS A 209 8.83 -1.22 -9.16
CA CYS A 209 9.28 -2.62 -9.07
C CYS A 209 9.11 -3.20 -7.67
N THR A 210 9.48 -2.45 -6.62
CA THR A 210 9.36 -2.91 -5.23
C THR A 210 7.90 -3.06 -4.79
N ASN A 211 7.04 -2.13 -5.18
CA ASN A 211 5.61 -2.23 -4.87
C ASN A 211 4.89 -3.28 -5.72
N PHE A 212 5.32 -3.47 -6.97
CA PHE A 212 4.88 -4.59 -7.81
C PHE A 212 5.21 -5.92 -7.13
N PHE A 213 6.46 -6.12 -6.74
CA PHE A 213 6.90 -7.34 -6.05
C PHE A 213 6.08 -7.60 -4.78
N ASN A 214 5.89 -6.59 -3.93
CA ASN A 214 5.08 -6.72 -2.73
C ASN A 214 3.63 -7.09 -3.05
N GLY A 215 2.97 -6.35 -3.94
CA GLY A 215 1.59 -6.62 -4.34
C GLY A 215 1.41 -8.01 -4.96
N PHE A 216 2.39 -8.44 -5.78
CA PHE A 216 2.40 -9.73 -6.43
C PHE A 216 2.49 -10.87 -5.40
N ARG A 217 3.42 -10.78 -4.46
CA ARG A 217 3.58 -11.74 -3.36
C ARG A 217 2.30 -11.87 -2.52
N TYR A 218 1.67 -10.76 -2.15
CA TYR A 218 0.42 -10.79 -1.39
C TYR A 218 -0.72 -11.46 -2.17
N ALA A 219 -0.84 -11.17 -3.46
CA ALA A 219 -1.88 -11.75 -4.29
C ALA A 219 -1.67 -13.26 -4.48
N VAL A 220 -0.45 -13.67 -4.84
CA VAL A 220 -0.14 -15.09 -5.08
C VAL A 220 -0.22 -15.91 -3.80
N ALA A 221 0.20 -15.37 -2.63
CA ALA A 221 0.08 -16.06 -1.35
C ALA A 221 -1.36 -16.47 -1.03
N GLY A 222 -2.34 -15.62 -1.38
CA GLY A 222 -3.76 -15.93 -1.22
C GLY A 222 -4.17 -17.16 -2.03
N TYR A 223 -3.81 -17.18 -3.31
CA TYR A 223 -4.11 -18.33 -4.20
C TYR A 223 -3.36 -19.59 -3.76
N MET A 224 -2.08 -19.47 -3.42
CA MET A 224 -1.26 -20.58 -2.95
C MET A 224 -1.87 -21.27 -1.72
N LEU A 225 -2.17 -20.51 -0.68
CA LEU A 225 -2.75 -21.10 0.55
C LEU A 225 -4.14 -21.68 0.30
N THR A 226 -4.97 -21.04 -0.49
CA THR A 226 -6.33 -21.51 -0.73
C THR A 226 -6.38 -22.74 -1.60
N TYR A 227 -5.65 -22.77 -2.72
CA TYR A 227 -5.79 -23.80 -3.74
C TYR A 227 -4.70 -24.87 -3.71
N CYS A 228 -3.46 -24.53 -3.35
CA CYS A 228 -2.38 -25.52 -3.27
C CYS A 228 -2.33 -26.21 -1.90
N LEU A 229 -2.72 -25.52 -0.82
CA LEU A 229 -2.54 -26.02 0.55
C LEU A 229 -3.88 -26.21 1.30
N GLY A 230 -5.03 -26.07 0.63
CA GLY A 230 -6.35 -26.35 1.20
C GLY A 230 -6.94 -25.27 2.11
N GLY A 231 -6.41 -24.07 2.09
CA GLY A 231 -6.96 -22.89 2.78
C GLY A 231 -6.57 -22.76 4.25
N GLU A 232 -6.72 -23.81 5.04
CA GLU A 232 -6.36 -23.83 6.46
C GLU A 232 -5.54 -25.07 6.79
N ILE A 233 -4.38 -24.88 7.40
CA ILE A 233 -3.48 -25.94 7.81
C ILE A 233 -3.42 -25.94 9.34
N THR A 234 -3.81 -27.04 9.99
CA THR A 234 -3.72 -27.17 11.45
C THR A 234 -2.52 -28.02 11.83
N ILE A 235 -1.54 -27.38 12.51
CA ILE A 235 -0.36 -28.08 13.02
C ILE A 235 -0.20 -27.77 14.51
N SER A 236 -0.18 -28.82 15.34
CA SER A 236 -0.01 -28.71 16.80
C SER A 236 -1.00 -27.74 17.47
N GLY A 237 -2.24 -27.65 16.96
CA GLY A 237 -3.29 -26.79 17.50
C GLY A 237 -3.23 -25.33 16.98
N LEU A 238 -2.25 -24.97 16.17
CA LEU A 238 -2.18 -23.67 15.47
C LEU A 238 -2.80 -23.78 14.08
N ILE A 239 -3.79 -22.94 13.78
CA ILE A 239 -4.40 -22.83 12.45
C ILE A 239 -3.63 -21.79 11.66
N ILE A 240 -2.94 -22.23 10.61
CA ILE A 240 -2.22 -21.35 9.66
C ILE A 240 -3.13 -21.17 8.45
N ASN A 241 -3.70 -20.00 8.34
CA ASN A 241 -4.42 -19.52 7.16
C ASN A 241 -3.66 -18.34 6.54
N TYR A 242 -4.20 -17.77 5.45
CA TYR A 242 -3.61 -16.61 4.77
C TYR A 242 -3.27 -15.47 5.75
N THR A 243 -4.19 -15.14 6.65
CA THR A 243 -4.01 -14.06 7.63
C THR A 243 -2.81 -14.29 8.53
N VAL A 244 -2.74 -15.48 9.15
CA VAL A 244 -1.65 -15.86 10.07
C VAL A 244 -0.32 -15.93 9.31
N PHE A 245 -0.31 -16.53 8.12
CA PHE A 245 0.87 -16.65 7.27
C PHE A 245 1.49 -15.29 6.93
N MET A 246 0.65 -14.33 6.49
CA MET A 246 1.13 -12.99 6.14
C MET A 246 1.48 -12.16 7.38
N THR A 247 0.86 -12.42 8.52
CA THR A 247 1.16 -11.76 9.79
C THR A 247 2.62 -11.94 10.24
N PHE A 248 3.21 -13.12 10.01
CA PHE A 248 4.65 -13.32 10.26
C PHE A 248 5.52 -12.38 9.43
N GLY A 249 5.15 -12.15 8.17
CA GLY A 249 5.84 -11.21 7.29
C GLY A 249 5.71 -9.77 7.77
N GLU A 250 4.50 -9.32 8.12
CA GLU A 250 4.25 -7.96 8.62
C GLU A 250 5.01 -7.66 9.91
N LEU A 251 4.99 -8.60 10.87
CA LEU A 251 5.74 -8.47 12.11
C LEU A 251 7.24 -8.34 11.84
N THR A 252 7.76 -9.14 10.93
CA THR A 252 9.17 -9.08 10.53
C THR A 252 9.50 -7.73 9.87
N CYS A 253 8.66 -7.25 8.95
CA CYS A 253 8.84 -5.94 8.33
C CYS A 253 8.82 -4.80 9.37
N MET A 254 7.98 -4.89 10.38
CA MET A 254 7.92 -3.92 11.48
C MET A 254 9.25 -3.88 12.26
N ILE A 255 9.76 -5.05 12.66
CA ILE A 255 11.01 -5.16 13.44
C ILE A 255 12.20 -4.65 12.62
N PHE A 256 12.38 -5.17 11.40
CA PHE A 256 13.52 -4.83 10.56
C PHE A 256 13.40 -3.44 9.93
N GLY A 257 12.19 -2.91 9.76
CA GLY A 257 11.96 -1.51 9.44
C GLY A 257 12.51 -0.57 10.51
N GLY A 258 12.34 -0.91 11.79
CA GLY A 258 12.94 -0.20 12.92
C GLY A 258 14.47 -0.29 12.96
N LEU A 259 15.04 -1.38 12.48
CA LEU A 259 16.50 -1.59 12.43
C LEU A 259 17.16 -1.00 11.17
N SER A 260 16.41 -0.56 10.19
CA SER A 260 16.92 -0.03 8.91
C SER A 260 17.94 1.12 9.06
N PRO A 261 17.78 2.11 9.95
CA PRO A 261 18.80 3.14 10.14
C PRO A 261 20.13 2.58 10.60
N LYS A 262 20.11 1.68 11.60
CA LYS A 262 21.32 1.04 12.11
C LYS A 262 22.01 0.16 11.08
N PHE A 263 21.22 -0.56 10.28
CA PHE A 263 21.72 -1.34 9.15
C PHE A 263 22.42 -0.42 8.12
N THR A 264 21.85 0.75 7.84
CA THR A 264 22.45 1.74 6.94
C THR A 264 23.78 2.27 7.44
N GLU A 265 23.90 2.51 8.75
CA GLU A 265 25.16 2.93 9.39
C GLU A 265 26.23 1.86 9.23
N ILE A 266 25.91 0.58 9.45
CA ILE A 266 26.83 -0.55 9.28
C ILE A 266 27.33 -0.67 7.85
N VAL A 267 26.43 -0.54 6.87
CA VAL A 267 26.76 -0.65 5.44
C VAL A 267 27.44 0.62 4.90
N GLY A 268 27.23 1.77 5.55
CA GLY A 268 27.85 3.06 5.27
C GLY A 268 27.21 3.87 4.15
N SER A 269 26.13 3.40 3.50
CA SER A 269 25.43 4.13 2.43
C SER A 269 24.01 3.63 2.25
N LYS A 270 23.04 4.54 2.11
CA LYS A 270 21.62 4.20 1.83
C LYS A 270 21.47 3.33 0.58
N SER A 271 22.13 3.69 -0.53
CA SER A 271 22.05 2.94 -1.79
C SER A 271 22.63 1.53 -1.66
N LYS A 272 23.79 1.37 -1.00
CA LYS A 272 24.36 0.03 -0.76
C LYS A 272 23.47 -0.79 0.16
N ALA A 273 22.96 -0.20 1.23
CA ALA A 273 22.03 -0.87 2.16
C ALA A 273 20.77 -1.33 1.44
N PHE A 274 20.21 -0.49 0.55
CA PHE A 274 19.06 -0.86 -0.29
C PHE A 274 19.38 -2.07 -1.17
N ILE A 275 20.54 -2.06 -1.85
CA ILE A 275 20.95 -3.18 -2.73
C ILE A 275 21.11 -4.46 -1.92
N VAL A 276 21.78 -4.44 -0.78
CA VAL A 276 21.96 -5.61 0.08
C VAL A 276 20.62 -6.15 0.57
N ALA A 277 19.72 -5.27 1.03
CA ALA A 277 18.39 -5.66 1.46
C ALA A 277 17.54 -6.25 0.30
N ALA A 278 17.65 -5.69 -0.91
CA ALA A 278 16.99 -6.22 -2.10
C ALA A 278 17.56 -7.60 -2.52
N ILE A 279 18.87 -7.82 -2.38
CA ILE A 279 19.49 -9.13 -2.63
C ILE A 279 18.99 -10.16 -1.62
N ILE A 280 18.93 -9.83 -0.33
CA ILE A 280 18.36 -10.71 0.71
C ILE A 280 16.93 -11.11 0.31
N CYS A 281 16.10 -10.14 -0.02
CA CYS A 281 14.74 -10.36 -0.47
C CYS A 281 14.68 -11.30 -1.69
N ALA A 282 15.47 -11.03 -2.73
CA ALA A 282 15.49 -11.82 -3.96
C ALA A 282 15.96 -13.28 -3.72
N VAL A 283 17.02 -13.47 -2.94
CA VAL A 283 17.57 -14.82 -2.65
C VAL A 283 16.52 -15.70 -1.97
N PHE A 284 15.85 -15.20 -0.94
CA PHE A 284 14.86 -15.99 -0.21
C PHE A 284 13.54 -16.15 -0.99
N SER A 285 13.19 -15.20 -1.86
CA SER A 285 12.06 -15.38 -2.78
C SER A 285 12.35 -16.47 -3.83
N VAL A 286 13.56 -16.50 -4.39
CA VAL A 286 13.95 -17.57 -5.30
C VAL A 286 14.06 -18.92 -4.59
N ALA A 287 14.53 -18.93 -3.35
CA ALA A 287 14.58 -20.16 -2.54
C ALA A 287 13.19 -20.78 -2.30
N PHE A 288 12.14 -19.96 -2.26
CA PHE A 288 10.77 -20.45 -2.11
C PHE A 288 10.34 -21.36 -3.28
N PHE A 289 10.79 -21.09 -4.48
CA PHE A 289 10.50 -21.90 -5.67
C PHE A 289 10.92 -23.38 -5.53
N PHE A 290 11.94 -23.67 -4.73
CA PHE A 290 12.46 -25.02 -4.51
C PHE A 290 11.76 -25.78 -3.39
N VAL A 291 10.80 -25.18 -2.68
CA VAL A 291 10.07 -25.85 -1.61
C VAL A 291 8.99 -26.74 -2.23
N PRO A 292 8.84 -28.02 -1.82
CA PRO A 292 7.77 -28.87 -2.31
C PRO A 292 6.38 -28.34 -1.99
N MET A 293 5.42 -28.57 -2.88
CA MET A 293 4.02 -28.16 -2.80
C MET A 293 3.23 -29.07 -1.83
N ASP A 294 3.64 -29.05 -0.57
CA ASP A 294 3.04 -29.90 0.48
C ASP A 294 2.94 -29.12 1.79
N SER A 295 1.82 -29.29 2.47
CA SER A 295 1.56 -28.71 3.80
C SER A 295 2.57 -29.10 4.87
N ALA A 296 3.25 -30.25 4.72
CA ALA A 296 4.34 -30.69 5.62
C ALA A 296 5.50 -29.65 5.68
N TYR A 297 5.69 -28.87 4.61
CA TYR A 297 6.75 -27.85 4.54
C TYR A 297 6.29 -26.44 4.96
N ILE A 298 5.10 -26.29 5.54
CA ILE A 298 4.55 -24.96 5.87
C ILE A 298 5.49 -24.12 6.76
N TRP A 299 6.21 -24.73 7.69
CA TRP A 299 7.18 -24.01 8.52
C TRP A 299 8.40 -23.53 7.75
N VAL A 300 8.82 -24.26 6.71
CA VAL A 300 9.86 -23.81 5.77
C VAL A 300 9.35 -22.62 4.97
N MET A 301 8.10 -22.68 4.50
CA MET A 301 7.47 -21.57 3.78
C MET A 301 7.35 -20.32 4.67
N VAL A 302 6.90 -20.47 5.92
CA VAL A 302 6.85 -19.37 6.90
C VAL A 302 8.25 -18.80 7.14
N ALA A 303 9.27 -19.64 7.32
CA ALA A 303 10.65 -19.18 7.50
C ALA A 303 11.14 -18.36 6.30
N LEU A 304 10.86 -18.80 5.08
CA LEU A 304 11.23 -18.08 3.86
C LEU A 304 10.46 -16.76 3.72
N VAL A 305 9.17 -16.71 4.08
CA VAL A 305 8.40 -15.46 4.13
C VAL A 305 9.00 -14.49 5.14
N VAL A 306 9.38 -14.98 6.31
CA VAL A 306 10.08 -14.17 7.34
C VAL A 306 11.40 -13.64 6.78
N LEU A 307 12.24 -14.48 6.20
CA LEU A 307 13.54 -14.09 5.65
C LEU A 307 13.40 -13.10 4.48
N THR A 308 12.44 -13.31 3.57
CA THR A 308 12.12 -12.33 2.51
C THR A 308 11.68 -11.00 3.12
N SER A 309 10.86 -11.04 4.17
CA SER A 309 10.34 -9.86 4.85
C SER A 309 11.42 -9.09 5.63
N VAL A 310 12.54 -9.73 6.03
CA VAL A 310 13.74 -9.02 6.51
C VAL A 310 14.22 -8.02 5.46
N GLY A 311 14.41 -8.47 4.22
CA GLY A 311 14.83 -7.59 3.13
C GLY A 311 13.83 -6.45 2.90
N ILE A 312 12.54 -6.76 2.85
CA ILE A 312 11.47 -5.76 2.65
C ILE A 312 11.47 -4.72 3.79
N GLY A 313 11.52 -5.15 5.04
CA GLY A 313 11.59 -4.26 6.20
C GLY A 313 12.78 -3.32 6.15
N LEU A 314 13.95 -3.83 5.77
CA LEU A 314 15.17 -3.03 5.67
C LEU A 314 15.10 -2.00 4.53
N TYR A 315 14.63 -2.36 3.31
CA TYR A 315 14.67 -1.42 2.18
C TYR A 315 13.50 -0.43 2.14
N SER A 316 12.33 -0.76 2.71
CA SER A 316 11.15 0.11 2.61
C SER A 316 11.35 1.52 3.19
N PRO A 317 11.95 1.70 4.40
CA PRO A 317 12.29 3.03 4.91
C PRO A 317 13.30 3.77 4.03
N LEU A 318 14.28 3.04 3.48
CA LEU A 318 15.33 3.62 2.64
C LEU A 318 14.75 4.22 1.36
N LEU A 319 13.78 3.54 0.74
CA LEU A 319 13.11 4.06 -0.45
C LEU A 319 12.51 5.45 -0.21
N TRP A 320 11.78 5.62 0.90
CA TRP A 320 11.17 6.91 1.25
C TRP A 320 12.20 7.97 1.65
N SER A 321 13.26 7.58 2.35
CA SER A 321 14.38 8.47 2.67
C SER A 321 15.09 8.95 1.40
N MET A 322 15.28 8.08 0.41
CA MET A 322 15.89 8.44 -0.87
C MET A 322 15.00 9.37 -1.71
N TYR A 323 13.65 9.32 -1.59
CA TYR A 323 12.78 10.34 -2.18
C TYR A 323 13.05 11.73 -1.61
N ALA A 324 13.34 11.84 -0.31
CA ALA A 324 13.73 13.11 0.29
C ALA A 324 15.08 13.60 -0.26
N ASP A 325 16.07 12.71 -0.39
CA ASP A 325 17.39 13.07 -0.94
C ASP A 325 17.29 13.54 -2.41
N VAL A 326 16.43 12.89 -3.21
CA VAL A 326 16.15 13.32 -4.60
C VAL A 326 15.43 14.67 -4.64
N ALA A 327 14.58 14.97 -3.66
CA ALA A 327 13.90 16.25 -3.55
C ALA A 327 14.88 17.39 -3.25
N ASP A 328 15.85 17.16 -2.35
CA ASP A 328 16.92 18.12 -2.05
C ASP A 328 17.81 18.36 -3.27
N TYR A 329 18.24 17.30 -3.95
CA TYR A 329 19.02 17.40 -5.20
C TYR A 329 18.27 18.17 -6.29
N ALA A 330 16.97 17.92 -6.45
CA ALA A 330 16.16 18.65 -7.44
C ALA A 330 16.02 20.13 -7.08
N THR A 331 15.89 20.45 -5.79
CA THR A 331 15.80 21.83 -5.30
C THR A 331 17.10 22.58 -5.52
N GLU A 332 18.25 21.96 -5.21
CA GLU A 332 19.56 22.54 -5.46
C GLU A 332 19.82 22.83 -6.94
N LYS A 333 19.46 21.87 -7.82
CA LYS A 333 19.68 21.96 -9.25
C LYS A 333 18.76 22.97 -9.95
N ASN A 334 17.49 23.05 -9.53
CA ASN A 334 16.46 23.83 -10.22
C ASN A 334 16.17 25.18 -9.55
N GLY A 335 16.73 25.43 -8.35
CA GLY A 335 16.50 26.65 -7.58
C GLY A 335 15.08 26.81 -7.01
N SER A 336 14.24 25.77 -7.12
CA SER A 336 12.86 25.76 -6.59
C SER A 336 12.49 24.39 -6.04
N SER A 337 11.71 24.36 -4.96
CA SER A 337 11.27 23.12 -4.35
C SER A 337 10.26 22.39 -5.23
N SER A 338 10.48 21.09 -5.43
CA SER A 338 9.56 20.16 -6.08
C SER A 338 9.28 18.95 -5.18
N THR A 339 9.38 19.12 -3.87
CA THR A 339 9.29 18.05 -2.86
C THR A 339 7.96 17.31 -2.96
N GLY A 340 6.83 18.03 -2.97
CA GLY A 340 5.51 17.41 -3.09
C GLY A 340 5.33 16.63 -4.39
N LEU A 341 5.85 17.16 -5.50
CA LEU A 341 5.79 16.49 -6.80
C LEU A 341 6.65 15.23 -6.84
N ILE A 342 7.82 15.23 -6.18
CA ILE A 342 8.69 14.04 -6.07
C ILE A 342 8.05 12.98 -5.17
N PHE A 343 7.51 13.35 -4.02
CA PHE A 343 6.81 12.42 -3.14
C PHE A 343 5.49 11.89 -3.74
N SER A 344 4.80 12.69 -4.58
CA SER A 344 3.64 12.21 -5.33
C SER A 344 3.99 11.09 -6.31
N SER A 345 5.19 11.11 -6.91
CA SER A 345 5.66 10.00 -7.74
C SER A 345 5.92 8.72 -6.94
N GLY A 346 6.32 8.85 -5.66
CA GLY A 346 6.42 7.72 -4.73
C GLY A 346 5.07 7.07 -4.46
N THR A 347 4.04 7.87 -4.16
CA THR A 347 2.67 7.36 -3.96
C THR A 347 2.09 6.77 -5.24
N MET A 348 2.32 7.41 -6.38
CA MET A 348 1.95 6.89 -7.69
C MET A 348 2.62 5.54 -7.99
N SER A 349 3.91 5.40 -7.68
CA SER A 349 4.66 4.14 -7.84
C SER A 349 4.05 3.00 -7.03
N GLN A 350 3.58 3.26 -5.80
CA GLN A 350 2.89 2.27 -4.98
C GLN A 350 1.58 1.80 -5.64
N LYS A 351 0.76 2.75 -6.10
CA LYS A 351 -0.53 2.47 -6.72
C LYS A 351 -0.37 1.70 -8.04
N PHE A 352 0.58 2.10 -8.88
CA PHE A 352 0.89 1.41 -10.14
C PHE A 352 1.46 0.02 -9.92
N GLY A 353 2.45 -0.12 -9.05
CA GLY A 353 3.07 -1.41 -8.75
C GLY A 353 2.03 -2.43 -8.29
N THR A 354 1.18 -2.07 -7.33
CA THR A 354 0.14 -2.96 -6.82
C THR A 354 -0.97 -3.25 -7.84
N ALA A 355 -1.33 -2.28 -8.70
CA ALA A 355 -2.34 -2.50 -9.73
C ALA A 355 -1.85 -3.48 -10.82
N ILE A 356 -0.60 -3.31 -11.29
CA ILE A 356 0.01 -4.20 -12.27
C ILE A 356 0.15 -5.61 -11.70
N SER A 357 0.52 -5.77 -10.42
CA SER A 357 0.68 -7.07 -9.78
C SER A 357 -0.60 -7.90 -9.81
N GLY A 358 -1.73 -7.32 -9.40
CA GLY A 358 -3.01 -8.01 -9.41
C GLY A 358 -3.46 -8.42 -10.81
N SER A 359 -3.26 -7.54 -11.79
CA SER A 359 -3.60 -7.81 -13.20
C SER A 359 -2.76 -8.95 -13.80
N LEU A 360 -1.46 -8.98 -13.50
CA LEU A 360 -0.58 -10.03 -14.00
C LEU A 360 -0.85 -11.39 -13.35
N VAL A 361 -1.14 -11.44 -12.06
CA VAL A 361 -1.56 -12.70 -11.42
C VAL A 361 -2.81 -13.27 -12.10
N ALA A 362 -3.84 -12.44 -12.31
CA ALA A 362 -5.05 -12.88 -13.00
C ALA A 362 -4.76 -13.36 -14.44
N LEU A 363 -3.88 -12.65 -15.17
CA LEU A 363 -3.46 -13.04 -16.52
C LEU A 363 -2.75 -14.39 -16.53
N PHE A 364 -1.79 -14.62 -15.65
CA PHE A 364 -1.05 -15.88 -15.59
C PHE A 364 -1.95 -17.05 -15.21
N LEU A 365 -2.88 -16.86 -14.26
CA LEU A 365 -3.87 -17.89 -13.91
C LEU A 365 -4.78 -18.22 -15.11
N GLY A 366 -5.24 -17.21 -15.84
CA GLY A 366 -6.03 -17.41 -17.04
C GLY A 366 -5.27 -18.15 -18.14
N LEU A 367 -3.98 -17.82 -18.36
CA LEU A 367 -3.12 -18.53 -19.31
C LEU A 367 -2.85 -19.99 -18.90
N ALA A 368 -2.84 -20.30 -17.62
CA ALA A 368 -2.74 -21.67 -17.11
C ALA A 368 -4.06 -22.46 -17.23
N GLY A 369 -5.15 -21.82 -17.64
CA GLY A 369 -6.45 -22.45 -17.83
C GLY A 369 -7.44 -22.25 -16.68
N ALA A 370 -7.11 -21.41 -15.67
CA ALA A 370 -8.07 -21.05 -14.64
C ALA A 370 -9.24 -20.25 -15.26
N SER A 371 -10.46 -20.68 -14.99
CA SER A 371 -11.68 -19.93 -15.31
C SER A 371 -12.28 -19.33 -14.04
N MET A 372 -13.09 -18.30 -14.23
CA MET A 372 -13.84 -17.69 -13.15
C MET A 372 -15.28 -18.18 -13.19
N THR A 373 -15.83 -18.54 -12.05
CA THR A 373 -17.25 -18.87 -11.88
C THR A 373 -17.85 -18.00 -10.79
N THR A 374 -19.15 -18.01 -10.68
CA THR A 374 -19.87 -17.31 -9.62
C THR A 374 -20.35 -18.34 -8.61
N ASP A 375 -20.02 -18.16 -7.33
CA ASP A 375 -20.53 -19.02 -6.26
C ASP A 375 -22.02 -18.77 -5.99
N ASP A 376 -22.62 -19.60 -5.12
CA ASP A 376 -24.05 -19.50 -4.77
C ASP A 376 -24.42 -18.16 -4.09
N MET A 377 -23.42 -17.42 -3.60
CA MET A 377 -23.59 -16.09 -3.00
C MET A 377 -23.36 -14.95 -4.01
N GLY A 378 -23.11 -15.26 -5.28
CA GLY A 378 -22.86 -14.28 -6.33
C GLY A 378 -21.43 -13.76 -6.40
N ASN A 379 -20.47 -14.37 -5.67
CA ASN A 379 -19.08 -13.96 -5.71
C ASN A 379 -18.35 -14.58 -6.90
N THR A 380 -17.52 -13.83 -7.60
CA THR A 380 -16.61 -14.42 -8.60
C THR A 380 -15.42 -15.06 -7.88
N ILE A 381 -15.35 -16.34 -8.00
CA ILE A 381 -14.24 -17.16 -7.50
C ILE A 381 -13.58 -17.86 -8.68
N VAL A 382 -12.35 -18.31 -8.49
CA VAL A 382 -11.75 -19.24 -9.46
C VAL A 382 -12.59 -20.53 -9.43
N ASP A 383 -13.05 -20.97 -10.59
CA ASP A 383 -13.84 -22.18 -10.70
C ASP A 383 -13.03 -23.39 -10.17
N PRO A 384 -13.48 -24.04 -9.09
CA PRO A 384 -12.78 -25.20 -8.56
C PRO A 384 -12.54 -26.31 -9.60
N ALA A 385 -13.46 -26.45 -10.56
CA ALA A 385 -13.33 -27.40 -11.65
C ALA A 385 -12.22 -27.07 -12.65
N SER A 386 -11.80 -25.80 -12.73
CA SER A 386 -10.72 -25.33 -13.59
C SER A 386 -9.34 -25.45 -12.97
N ILE A 387 -9.25 -25.80 -11.68
CA ILE A 387 -7.99 -25.94 -10.95
C ILE A 387 -7.33 -27.24 -11.32
N THR A 388 -6.55 -27.20 -12.39
CA THR A 388 -5.75 -28.31 -12.90
C THR A 388 -4.33 -28.27 -12.31
N ASP A 389 -3.56 -29.34 -12.48
CA ASP A 389 -2.14 -29.37 -12.09
C ASP A 389 -1.33 -28.25 -12.75
N SER A 390 -1.71 -27.81 -13.95
CA SER A 390 -1.11 -26.68 -14.63
C SER A 390 -1.35 -25.37 -13.88
N VAL A 391 -2.57 -25.13 -13.38
CA VAL A 391 -2.91 -23.95 -12.59
C VAL A 391 -2.20 -23.97 -11.24
N LEU A 392 -2.18 -25.11 -10.55
CA LEU A 392 -1.45 -25.27 -9.30
C LEU A 392 0.06 -25.02 -9.46
N THR A 393 0.65 -25.60 -10.51
CA THR A 393 2.07 -25.39 -10.83
C THR A 393 2.36 -23.92 -11.15
N MET A 394 1.45 -23.24 -11.88
CA MET A 394 1.58 -21.81 -12.17
C MET A 394 1.52 -20.99 -10.86
N ILE A 395 0.55 -21.21 -10.01
CA ILE A 395 0.43 -20.51 -8.70
C ILE A 395 1.74 -20.68 -7.92
N TRP A 396 2.24 -21.89 -7.83
CA TRP A 396 3.46 -22.19 -7.08
C TRP A 396 4.70 -21.52 -7.68
N SER A 397 4.83 -21.54 -9.00
CA SER A 397 5.97 -20.92 -9.69
C SER A 397 5.96 -19.38 -9.65
N LEU A 398 4.80 -18.78 -9.37
CA LEU A 398 4.67 -17.34 -9.25
C LEU A 398 5.02 -16.83 -7.85
N PHE A 399 4.92 -17.64 -6.81
CA PHE A 399 5.22 -17.24 -5.44
C PHE A 399 6.71 -17.28 -5.15
#